data_97c8effc7952af607989421d6698135e
#
_entry.id   97c8effc7952af607989421d6698135e
#
_cell.length_a   1.000
_cell.length_b   1.000
_cell.length_c   1.000
_cell.angle_alpha   90.00
_cell.angle_beta   90.00
_cell.angle_gamma   90.00
#
_symmetry.space_group_name_H-M   'P 1'
#
loop_
_entity.id
_entity.type
_entity.pdbx_description
1 polymer ?
#
loop_
_entity_poly.entity_id
_entity_poly.type
_entity_poly.pdbx_seq_one_letter_code
_entity_poly.pdbx_strand_id
1 'polypeptide(L)'
;MIKLNVKKFENQLLQRLRDLKISNKKVLLAVSTGVDSMVLLSGMLKLSKVLNVEINVAYIDHQLREQSKEETKFIKEFCFARNIPLYVYRWEKEEHPVQSIEAAAREVRYNFFEKVLKENNIEYLVTAHHGDDQAETFLMKLIRGGNIQQLQAIQSVRIFRENYQIVRPMLIFNKKEIYDYAKQLGIKYYEDETNKSDDYQRNRLRHHIIPVLKAENPEFLKHVLGYTQQLTNNLQVIQEVADVKLNKISKEETLDYDKFVKESPLWQRILLERYLEVKGLEIKETQVQQILAMLND
;
A
#
# COMPACT_ATOMS: atom_id res chain seq x y z
N MET A 1 14.21 20.60 -22.40
CA MET A 1 14.34 19.84 -21.14
C MET A 1 13.00 19.46 -20.52
N ILE A 2 11.99 20.31 -20.48
CA ILE A 2 10.69 20.07 -19.78
C ILE A 2 9.91 18.86 -20.34
N LYS A 3 9.78 18.73 -21.67
CA LYS A 3 9.06 17.61 -22.31
C LYS A 3 9.71 16.22 -22.08
N LEU A 4 11.01 16.17 -21.82
CA LEU A 4 11.74 14.90 -21.62
C LEU A 4 11.37 14.24 -20.28
N ASN A 5 11.13 15.05 -19.23
CA ASN A 5 10.78 14.56 -17.90
C ASN A 5 9.37 13.97 -17.83
N VAL A 6 8.40 14.58 -18.52
CA VAL A 6 7.02 14.06 -18.60
C VAL A 6 6.99 12.69 -19.28
N LYS A 7 7.61 12.57 -20.46
CA LYS A 7 7.69 11.28 -21.18
C LYS A 7 8.44 10.22 -20.39
N LYS A 8 9.50 10.58 -19.66
CA LYS A 8 10.24 9.66 -18.82
C LYS A 8 9.34 9.10 -17.72
N PHE A 9 8.62 9.97 -17.00
CA PHE A 9 7.66 9.57 -15.96
C PHE A 9 6.58 8.64 -16.52
N GLU A 10 5.96 9.01 -17.64
CA GLU A 10 4.91 8.21 -18.28
C GLU A 10 5.43 6.83 -18.73
N ASN A 11 6.64 6.77 -19.32
CA ASN A 11 7.25 5.50 -19.72
C ASN A 11 7.58 4.61 -18.53
N GLN A 12 8.09 5.17 -17.45
CA GLN A 12 8.34 4.43 -16.20
C GLN A 12 7.03 3.92 -15.58
N LEU A 13 6.00 4.75 -15.54
CA LEU A 13 4.68 4.36 -15.06
C LEU A 13 4.06 3.26 -15.94
N LEU A 14 4.15 3.38 -17.27
CA LEU A 14 3.70 2.38 -18.22
C LEU A 14 4.37 1.03 -18.00
N GLN A 15 5.71 1.03 -17.90
CA GLN A 15 6.46 -0.20 -17.65
C GLN A 15 6.06 -0.80 -16.31
N ARG A 16 5.96 0.04 -15.28
CA ARG A 16 5.58 -0.43 -13.95
C ARG A 16 4.17 -1.04 -13.90
N LEU A 17 3.19 -0.46 -14.58
CA LEU A 17 1.84 -1.00 -14.68
C LEU A 17 1.81 -2.35 -15.42
N ARG A 18 2.65 -2.53 -16.44
CA ARG A 18 2.83 -3.82 -17.12
C ARG A 18 3.44 -4.87 -16.20
N ASP A 19 4.50 -4.54 -15.48
CA ASP A 19 5.16 -5.43 -14.51
C ASP A 19 4.19 -5.86 -13.40
N LEU A 20 3.28 -4.98 -12.99
CA LEU A 20 2.24 -5.23 -12.02
C LEU A 20 0.98 -5.90 -12.61
N LYS A 21 1.03 -6.29 -13.89
CA LYS A 21 -0.03 -7.02 -14.62
C LYS A 21 -1.38 -6.28 -14.67
N ILE A 22 -1.35 -4.95 -14.79
CA ILE A 22 -2.55 -4.12 -14.84
C ILE A 22 -3.11 -3.96 -16.27
N SER A 23 -2.44 -4.46 -17.30
CA SER A 23 -2.98 -4.43 -18.67
C SER A 23 -4.25 -5.29 -18.82
N ASN A 24 -5.21 -4.82 -19.63
CA ASN A 24 -6.51 -5.47 -19.86
C ASN A 24 -7.35 -5.68 -18.60
N LYS A 25 -7.29 -4.73 -17.67
CA LYS A 25 -7.98 -4.84 -16.38
C LYS A 25 -8.96 -3.69 -16.17
N LYS A 26 -10.00 -3.98 -15.37
CA LYS A 26 -10.85 -2.98 -14.75
C LYS A 26 -10.28 -2.67 -13.37
N VAL A 27 -10.07 -1.38 -13.08
CA VAL A 27 -9.41 -0.94 -11.85
C VAL A 27 -10.21 0.14 -11.12
N LEU A 28 -10.09 0.15 -9.79
CA LEU A 28 -10.62 1.20 -8.94
C LEU A 28 -9.44 2.06 -8.43
N LEU A 29 -9.40 3.33 -8.78
CA LEU A 29 -8.41 4.26 -8.26
C LEU A 29 -8.95 4.95 -7.01
N ALA A 30 -8.21 4.82 -5.90
CA ALA A 30 -8.46 5.60 -4.70
C ALA A 30 -7.89 7.01 -4.89
N VAL A 31 -8.78 8.00 -4.99
CA VAL A 31 -8.42 9.40 -5.21
C VAL A 31 -8.82 10.23 -4.00
N SER A 32 -7.87 11.01 -3.46
CA SER A 32 -8.08 11.93 -2.32
C SER A 32 -8.05 13.41 -2.73
N THR A 33 -8.03 13.70 -4.04
CA THR A 33 -7.79 15.03 -4.63
C THR A 33 -6.40 15.64 -4.35
N GLY A 34 -5.59 15.03 -3.49
CA GLY A 34 -4.19 15.41 -3.28
C GLY A 34 -3.31 15.14 -4.50
N VAL A 35 -2.14 15.78 -4.56
CA VAL A 35 -1.22 15.76 -5.71
C VAL A 35 -0.89 14.33 -6.16
N ASP A 36 -0.61 13.41 -5.23
CA ASP A 36 -0.19 12.04 -5.55
C ASP A 36 -1.31 11.29 -6.30
N SER A 37 -2.52 11.36 -5.78
CA SER A 37 -3.68 10.67 -6.36
C SER A 37 -4.11 11.30 -7.68
N MET A 38 -4.00 12.62 -7.84
CA MET A 38 -4.35 13.30 -9.09
C MET A 38 -3.29 13.06 -10.18
N VAL A 39 -2.02 12.96 -9.82
CA VAL A 39 -0.93 12.56 -10.73
C VAL A 39 -1.12 11.12 -11.20
N LEU A 40 -1.41 10.20 -10.27
CA LEU A 40 -1.71 8.82 -10.62
C LEU A 40 -2.91 8.72 -11.58
N LEU A 41 -4.02 9.38 -11.25
CA LEU A 41 -5.23 9.40 -12.09
C LEU A 41 -4.91 9.95 -13.49
N SER A 42 -4.23 11.10 -13.57
CA SER A 42 -3.86 11.72 -14.84
C SER A 42 -2.92 10.85 -15.68
N GLY A 43 -1.92 10.22 -15.05
CA GLY A 43 -1.00 9.30 -15.70
C GLY A 43 -1.71 8.06 -16.24
N MET A 44 -2.56 7.45 -15.43
CA MET A 44 -3.34 6.28 -15.85
C MET A 44 -4.32 6.58 -16.96
N LEU A 45 -4.99 7.74 -16.94
CA LEU A 45 -5.88 8.16 -18.03
C LEU A 45 -5.13 8.30 -19.37
N LYS A 46 -3.93 8.84 -19.35
CA LYS A 46 -3.08 8.92 -20.57
C LYS A 46 -2.68 7.54 -21.09
N LEU A 47 -2.45 6.59 -20.19
CA LEU A 47 -1.98 5.26 -20.52
C LEU A 47 -3.11 4.23 -20.71
N SER A 48 -4.36 4.58 -20.38
CA SER A 48 -5.50 3.67 -20.36
C SER A 48 -5.72 2.97 -21.71
N LYS A 49 -5.63 3.71 -22.82
CA LYS A 49 -5.81 3.14 -24.17
C LYS A 49 -4.68 2.16 -24.53
N VAL A 50 -3.42 2.49 -24.18
CA VAL A 50 -2.26 1.64 -24.48
C VAL A 50 -2.27 0.35 -23.64
N LEU A 51 -2.77 0.44 -22.41
CA LEU A 51 -2.88 -0.69 -21.49
C LEU A 51 -4.21 -1.43 -21.60
N ASN A 52 -5.18 -0.90 -22.34
CA ASN A 52 -6.55 -1.38 -22.37
C ASN A 52 -7.15 -1.51 -20.96
N VAL A 53 -7.06 -0.42 -20.17
CA VAL A 53 -7.52 -0.38 -18.77
C VAL A 53 -8.80 0.44 -18.65
N GLU A 54 -9.82 -0.14 -18.02
CA GLU A 54 -11.03 0.56 -17.62
C GLU A 54 -10.83 1.19 -16.24
N ILE A 55 -10.91 2.51 -16.16
CA ILE A 55 -10.66 3.27 -14.93
C ILE A 55 -11.96 3.64 -14.27
N ASN A 56 -12.07 3.31 -12.99
CA ASN A 56 -13.13 3.72 -12.08
C ASN A 56 -12.48 4.49 -10.93
N VAL A 57 -13.14 5.48 -10.36
CA VAL A 57 -12.62 6.32 -9.28
C VAL A 57 -13.46 6.17 -8.02
N ALA A 58 -12.80 5.99 -6.88
CA ALA A 58 -13.40 6.05 -5.55
C ALA A 58 -12.86 7.27 -4.79
N TYR A 59 -13.76 8.08 -4.28
CA TYR A 59 -13.48 9.26 -3.46
C TYR A 59 -14.25 9.18 -2.15
N ILE A 60 -13.60 9.58 -1.05
CA ILE A 60 -14.23 9.67 0.26
C ILE A 60 -14.15 11.11 0.75
N ASP A 61 -15.31 11.68 1.00
CA ASP A 61 -15.44 12.94 1.73
C ASP A 61 -15.49 12.64 3.23
N HIS A 62 -14.36 12.82 3.89
CA HIS A 62 -14.25 12.59 5.33
C HIS A 62 -14.83 13.74 6.17
N GLN A 63 -15.27 14.84 5.58
CA GLN A 63 -15.81 16.03 6.23
C GLN A 63 -14.95 16.61 7.37
N LEU A 64 -13.67 16.34 7.34
CA LEU A 64 -12.73 16.80 8.36
C LEU A 64 -12.37 18.29 8.21
N ARG A 65 -12.69 18.90 7.06
CA ARG A 65 -12.33 20.28 6.69
C ARG A 65 -13.44 20.98 5.93
N GLU A 66 -13.48 22.31 5.99
CA GLU A 66 -14.40 23.11 5.17
C GLU A 66 -14.13 22.94 3.67
N GLN A 67 -12.86 22.78 3.28
CA GLN A 67 -12.43 22.58 1.91
C GLN A 67 -12.99 21.30 1.28
N SER A 68 -13.43 20.29 2.06
CA SER A 68 -13.97 19.02 1.56
C SER A 68 -15.11 19.18 0.54
N LYS A 69 -15.91 20.26 0.67
CA LYS A 69 -17.00 20.55 -0.29
C LYS A 69 -16.47 20.90 -1.68
N GLU A 70 -15.41 21.72 -1.72
CA GLU A 70 -14.77 22.13 -2.98
C GLU A 70 -14.05 20.95 -3.63
N GLU A 71 -13.37 20.13 -2.83
CA GLU A 71 -12.69 18.90 -3.27
C GLU A 71 -13.70 17.92 -3.88
N THR A 72 -14.84 17.71 -3.20
CA THR A 72 -15.93 16.85 -3.69
C THR A 72 -16.52 17.37 -5.00
N LYS A 73 -16.74 18.67 -5.11
CA LYS A 73 -17.23 19.30 -6.35
C LYS A 73 -16.22 19.12 -7.47
N PHE A 74 -14.96 19.40 -7.19
CA PHE A 74 -13.87 19.27 -8.16
C PHE A 74 -13.77 17.85 -8.74
N ILE A 75 -13.73 16.82 -7.88
CA ILE A 75 -13.58 15.45 -8.38
C ILE A 75 -14.80 14.98 -9.16
N LYS A 76 -16.01 15.41 -8.79
CA LYS A 76 -17.24 15.14 -9.55
C LYS A 76 -17.18 15.76 -10.95
N GLU A 77 -16.83 17.04 -11.04
CA GLU A 77 -16.69 17.74 -12.32
C GLU A 77 -15.57 17.14 -13.19
N PHE A 78 -14.44 16.79 -12.57
CA PHE A 78 -13.31 16.17 -13.26
C PHE A 78 -13.67 14.82 -13.89
N CYS A 79 -14.35 13.96 -13.15
CA CYS A 79 -14.77 12.63 -13.62
C CYS A 79 -15.91 12.74 -14.64
N PHE A 80 -16.90 13.60 -14.40
CA PHE A 80 -18.02 13.83 -15.33
C PHE A 80 -17.53 14.29 -16.71
N ALA A 81 -16.64 15.30 -16.75
CA ALA A 81 -16.10 15.83 -18.00
C ALA A 81 -15.30 14.79 -18.83
N ARG A 82 -14.94 13.65 -18.24
CA ARG A 82 -14.13 12.58 -18.86
C ARG A 82 -14.86 11.25 -18.98
N ASN A 83 -16.15 11.22 -18.64
CA ASN A 83 -16.98 10.01 -18.59
C ASN A 83 -16.35 8.88 -17.75
N ILE A 84 -15.77 9.23 -16.57
CA ILE A 84 -15.16 8.28 -15.66
C ILE A 84 -16.20 7.93 -14.58
N PRO A 85 -16.51 6.63 -14.36
CA PRO A 85 -17.34 6.22 -13.23
C PRO A 85 -16.72 6.68 -11.91
N LEU A 86 -17.52 7.41 -11.11
CA LEU A 86 -17.10 7.94 -9.81
C LEU A 86 -18.01 7.42 -8.71
N TYR A 87 -17.44 6.77 -7.72
CA TYR A 87 -18.11 6.35 -6.50
C TYR A 87 -17.68 7.29 -5.37
N VAL A 88 -18.67 7.87 -4.69
CA VAL A 88 -18.42 8.82 -3.59
C VAL A 88 -19.04 8.28 -2.32
N TYR A 89 -18.25 8.21 -1.27
CA TYR A 89 -18.75 7.98 0.08
C TYR A 89 -18.55 9.25 0.92
N ARG A 90 -19.59 9.61 1.63
CA ARG A 90 -19.54 10.72 2.59
C ARG A 90 -19.58 10.14 3.99
N TRP A 91 -18.50 10.35 4.74
CA TRP A 91 -18.44 9.97 6.13
C TRP A 91 -18.91 11.13 6.99
N GLU A 92 -20.12 10.99 7.56
CA GLU A 92 -20.78 12.07 8.28
C GLU A 92 -20.03 12.36 9.60
N LYS A 93 -19.97 13.65 9.98
CA LYS A 93 -19.22 14.09 11.18
C LYS A 93 -19.72 13.44 12.48
N GLU A 94 -21.01 13.15 12.52
CA GLU A 94 -21.69 12.48 13.63
C GLU A 94 -21.21 11.04 13.86
N GLU A 95 -20.64 10.42 12.85
CA GLU A 95 -20.08 9.06 12.91
C GLU A 95 -18.60 9.05 13.33
N HIS A 96 -17.97 10.24 13.47
CA HIS A 96 -16.55 10.31 13.81
C HIS A 96 -16.32 9.96 15.27
N PRO A 97 -15.41 9.01 15.57
CA PRO A 97 -15.07 8.70 16.95
C PRO A 97 -14.26 9.84 17.58
N VAL A 98 -14.40 10.01 18.88
CA VAL A 98 -13.65 11.02 19.65
C VAL A 98 -12.16 10.71 19.71
N GLN A 99 -11.79 9.41 19.64
CA GLN A 99 -10.40 8.95 19.68
C GLN A 99 -10.09 8.11 18.45
N SER A 100 -8.81 8.11 18.05
CA SER A 100 -8.32 7.27 16.94
C SER A 100 -9.02 7.53 15.59
N ILE A 101 -9.38 8.77 15.30
CA ILE A 101 -10.08 9.16 14.08
C ILE A 101 -9.37 8.69 12.81
N GLU A 102 -8.03 8.68 12.79
CA GLU A 102 -7.25 8.19 11.62
C GLU A 102 -7.44 6.69 11.39
N ALA A 103 -7.46 5.90 12.46
CA ALA A 103 -7.68 4.46 12.36
C ALA A 103 -9.11 4.17 11.86
N ALA A 104 -10.11 4.86 12.41
CA ALA A 104 -11.49 4.75 11.96
C ALA A 104 -11.66 5.22 10.50
N ALA A 105 -11.08 6.36 10.13
CA ALA A 105 -11.09 6.86 8.75
C ALA A 105 -10.44 5.85 7.78
N ARG A 106 -9.39 5.16 8.22
CA ARG A 106 -8.77 4.09 7.44
C ARG A 106 -9.71 2.90 7.26
N GLU A 107 -10.37 2.45 8.31
CA GLU A 107 -11.32 1.32 8.25
C GLU A 107 -12.50 1.65 7.35
N VAL A 108 -13.16 2.80 7.55
CA VAL A 108 -14.26 3.30 6.70
C VAL A 108 -13.85 3.31 5.24
N ARG A 109 -12.64 3.81 4.96
CA ARG A 109 -12.07 3.87 3.60
C ARG A 109 -11.97 2.49 2.97
N TYR A 110 -11.40 1.53 3.66
CA TYR A 110 -11.20 0.19 3.10
C TYR A 110 -12.50 -0.59 2.98
N ASN A 111 -13.46 -0.41 3.89
CA ASN A 111 -14.80 -0.99 3.78
C ASN A 111 -15.56 -0.43 2.57
N PHE A 112 -15.45 0.87 2.33
CA PHE A 112 -16.03 1.49 1.14
C PHE A 112 -15.41 0.97 -0.16
N PHE A 113 -14.08 0.88 -0.21
CA PHE A 113 -13.40 0.34 -1.39
C PHE A 113 -13.83 -1.10 -1.66
N GLU A 114 -13.90 -1.95 -0.64
CA GLU A 114 -14.36 -3.34 -0.77
C GLU A 114 -15.77 -3.42 -1.34
N LYS A 115 -16.69 -2.62 -0.81
CA LYS A 115 -18.06 -2.52 -1.32
C LYS A 115 -18.09 -2.18 -2.82
N VAL A 116 -17.36 -1.13 -3.22
CA VAL A 116 -17.31 -0.71 -4.63
C VAL A 116 -16.70 -1.79 -5.52
N LEU A 117 -15.60 -2.41 -5.10
CA LEU A 117 -14.94 -3.50 -5.82
C LEU A 117 -15.90 -4.65 -6.07
N LYS A 118 -16.61 -5.09 -5.02
CA LYS A 118 -17.58 -6.18 -5.07
C LYS A 118 -18.76 -5.89 -5.98
N GLU A 119 -19.41 -4.74 -5.79
CA GLU A 119 -20.63 -4.36 -6.54
C GLU A 119 -20.35 -4.16 -8.03
N ASN A 120 -19.11 -3.86 -8.42
CA ASN A 120 -18.74 -3.54 -9.80
C ASN A 120 -17.83 -4.59 -10.45
N ASN A 121 -17.60 -5.75 -9.82
CA ASN A 121 -16.74 -6.82 -10.31
C ASN A 121 -15.33 -6.32 -10.66
N ILE A 122 -14.71 -5.53 -9.76
CA ILE A 122 -13.36 -5.00 -9.92
C ILE A 122 -12.44 -5.75 -8.96
N GLU A 123 -11.30 -6.26 -9.47
CA GLU A 123 -10.34 -7.02 -8.66
C GLU A 123 -9.20 -6.15 -8.10
N TYR A 124 -8.94 -5.00 -8.72
CA TYR A 124 -7.73 -4.21 -8.47
C TYR A 124 -8.06 -2.83 -7.90
N LEU A 125 -7.57 -2.58 -6.69
CA LEU A 125 -7.55 -1.25 -6.07
C LEU A 125 -6.17 -0.63 -6.30
N VAL A 126 -6.11 0.50 -6.97
CA VAL A 126 -4.85 1.22 -7.25
C VAL A 126 -4.75 2.43 -6.34
N THR A 127 -3.62 2.58 -5.65
CA THR A 127 -3.37 3.68 -4.71
C THR A 127 -2.07 4.40 -5.03
N ALA A 128 -1.99 5.69 -4.67
CA ALA A 128 -0.90 6.59 -5.03
C ALA A 128 0.26 6.63 -4.02
N HIS A 129 0.51 5.55 -3.27
CA HIS A 129 1.70 5.49 -2.40
C HIS A 129 2.97 5.57 -3.23
N HIS A 130 3.94 6.34 -2.75
CA HIS A 130 5.18 6.66 -3.47
C HIS A 130 6.44 6.31 -2.66
N GLY A 131 7.63 6.56 -3.23
CA GLY A 131 8.90 6.15 -2.64
C GLY A 131 9.18 6.78 -1.27
N ASP A 132 8.76 8.03 -1.05
CA ASP A 132 8.90 8.67 0.26
C ASP A 132 8.00 7.97 1.30
N ASP A 133 6.76 7.58 0.96
CA ASP A 133 5.89 6.80 1.86
C ASP A 133 6.52 5.44 2.24
N GLN A 134 7.22 4.81 1.29
CA GLN A 134 7.95 3.57 1.52
C GLN A 134 9.04 3.79 2.58
N ALA A 135 9.87 4.82 2.41
CA ALA A 135 10.93 5.14 3.36
C ALA A 135 10.39 5.51 4.74
N GLU A 136 9.34 6.35 4.80
CA GLU A 136 8.64 6.68 6.05
C GLU A 136 8.18 5.42 6.78
N THR A 137 7.50 4.53 6.07
CA THR A 137 6.93 3.31 6.65
C THR A 137 8.02 2.34 7.09
N PHE A 138 9.08 2.18 6.29
CA PHE A 138 10.23 1.35 6.62
C PHE A 138 10.90 1.83 7.91
N LEU A 139 11.22 3.13 8.00
CA LEU A 139 11.85 3.71 9.19
C LEU A 139 10.93 3.63 10.42
N MET A 140 9.63 3.89 10.27
CA MET A 140 8.69 3.74 11.38
C MET A 140 8.65 2.32 11.93
N LYS A 141 8.69 1.32 11.06
CA LYS A 141 8.71 -0.09 11.47
C LYS A 141 10.04 -0.47 12.12
N LEU A 142 11.15 -0.02 11.54
CA LEU A 142 12.49 -0.25 12.08
C LEU A 142 12.65 0.35 13.49
N ILE A 143 12.25 1.62 13.68
CA ILE A 143 12.31 2.31 14.97
C ILE A 143 11.45 1.60 16.05
N ARG A 144 10.34 1.00 15.65
CA ARG A 144 9.45 0.26 16.57
C ARG A 144 9.88 -1.18 16.85
N GLY A 145 11.03 -1.62 16.34
CA GLY A 145 11.48 -2.99 16.47
C GLY A 145 10.65 -3.99 15.68
N GLY A 146 10.14 -3.58 14.52
CA GLY A 146 9.34 -4.44 13.64
C GLY A 146 10.14 -5.65 13.16
N ASN A 147 9.49 -6.81 13.09
CA ASN A 147 10.07 -8.03 12.54
C ASN A 147 10.28 -7.93 11.01
N ILE A 148 10.96 -8.94 10.43
CA ILE A 148 11.31 -8.96 9.01
C ILE A 148 10.05 -8.83 8.10
N GLN A 149 8.92 -9.46 8.47
CA GLN A 149 7.68 -9.35 7.72
C GLN A 149 7.17 -7.89 7.70
N GLN A 150 7.29 -7.19 8.81
CA GLN A 150 6.87 -5.79 8.91
C GLN A 150 7.83 -4.84 8.17
N LEU A 151 9.12 -5.18 8.08
CA LEU A 151 10.13 -4.39 7.37
C LEU A 151 9.99 -4.42 5.84
N GLN A 152 9.13 -5.27 5.27
CA GLN A 152 8.72 -5.15 3.86
C GLN A 152 8.03 -3.79 3.59
N ALA A 153 7.55 -3.14 4.63
CA ALA A 153 6.86 -1.85 4.62
C ALA A 153 5.65 -1.83 3.67
N ILE A 154 5.70 -1.07 2.57
CA ILE A 154 4.61 -0.97 1.61
C ILE A 154 4.90 -1.86 0.40
N GLN A 155 4.19 -2.97 0.27
CA GLN A 155 4.33 -3.87 -0.88
C GLN A 155 3.70 -3.27 -2.15
N SER A 156 4.34 -3.49 -3.29
CA SER A 156 3.83 -3.03 -4.60
C SER A 156 2.49 -3.66 -4.98
N VAL A 157 2.31 -4.92 -4.62
CA VAL A 157 1.05 -5.66 -4.70
C VAL A 157 0.80 -6.32 -3.36
N ARG A 158 -0.42 -6.25 -2.87
CA ARG A 158 -0.84 -6.92 -1.64
C ARG A 158 -2.27 -7.45 -1.82
N ILE A 159 -2.51 -8.66 -1.36
CA ILE A 159 -3.87 -9.19 -1.24
C ILE A 159 -4.65 -8.32 -0.24
N PHE A 160 -5.82 -7.92 -0.66
CA PHE A 160 -6.75 -7.11 0.14
C PHE A 160 -8.06 -7.88 0.27
N ARG A 161 -8.41 -8.18 1.52
CA ARG A 161 -9.48 -9.12 1.75
C ARG A 161 -9.21 -10.45 0.99
N GLU A 162 -10.21 -11.28 0.79
CA GLU A 162 -9.98 -12.62 0.22
C GLU A 162 -9.66 -12.61 -1.29
N ASN A 163 -10.19 -11.63 -2.04
CA ASN A 163 -10.22 -11.72 -3.51
C ASN A 163 -9.69 -10.48 -4.25
N TYR A 164 -9.27 -9.44 -3.56
CA TYR A 164 -8.86 -8.19 -4.18
C TYR A 164 -7.37 -7.94 -4.03
N GLN A 165 -6.81 -7.15 -4.92
CA GLN A 165 -5.40 -6.76 -4.87
C GLN A 165 -5.26 -5.25 -4.77
N ILE A 166 -4.47 -4.78 -3.80
CA ILE A 166 -4.04 -3.39 -3.78
C ILE A 166 -2.75 -3.29 -4.57
N VAL A 167 -2.72 -2.40 -5.56
CA VAL A 167 -1.58 -2.15 -6.44
C VAL A 167 -1.08 -0.73 -6.26
N ARG A 168 0.24 -0.56 -6.16
CA ARG A 168 0.91 0.72 -5.88
C ARG A 168 2.00 1.01 -6.90
N PRO A 169 1.62 1.51 -8.08
CA PRO A 169 2.56 1.70 -9.18
C PRO A 169 3.54 2.85 -8.94
N MET A 170 3.20 3.79 -8.05
CA MET A 170 4.00 4.99 -7.83
C MET A 170 5.13 4.83 -6.81
N LEU A 171 5.34 3.64 -6.21
CA LEU A 171 6.44 3.41 -5.26
C LEU A 171 7.84 3.65 -5.85
N ILE A 172 7.98 3.64 -7.18
CA ILE A 172 9.24 3.93 -7.88
C ILE A 172 9.54 5.42 -8.01
N PHE A 173 8.58 6.30 -7.75
CA PHE A 173 8.72 7.75 -7.87
C PHE A 173 8.91 8.40 -6.50
N ASN A 174 9.73 9.46 -6.46
CA ASN A 174 9.82 10.31 -5.30
C ASN A 174 8.80 11.47 -5.36
N LYS A 175 8.57 12.12 -4.23
CA LYS A 175 7.61 13.22 -4.10
C LYS A 175 7.92 14.39 -5.04
N LYS A 176 9.19 14.69 -5.25
CA LYS A 176 9.62 15.76 -6.16
C LYS A 176 9.22 15.46 -7.60
N GLU A 177 9.43 14.24 -8.08
CA GLU A 177 9.05 13.84 -9.45
C GLU A 177 7.53 13.97 -9.66
N ILE A 178 6.73 13.65 -8.62
CA ILE A 178 5.27 13.78 -8.65
C ILE A 178 4.87 15.26 -8.77
N TYR A 179 5.44 16.14 -7.95
CA TYR A 179 5.18 17.58 -8.04
C TYR A 179 5.64 18.17 -9.39
N ASP A 180 6.82 17.77 -9.87
CA ASP A 180 7.34 18.23 -11.16
C ASP A 180 6.41 17.82 -12.30
N TYR A 181 5.89 16.59 -12.27
CA TYR A 181 4.91 16.12 -13.27
C TYR A 181 3.59 16.89 -13.18
N ALA A 182 3.06 17.09 -11.98
CA ALA A 182 1.84 17.87 -11.76
C ALA A 182 1.98 19.30 -12.29
N LYS A 183 3.08 19.97 -11.97
CA LYS A 183 3.39 21.34 -12.40
C LYS A 183 3.50 21.44 -13.92
N GLN A 184 4.22 20.51 -14.56
CA GLN A 184 4.44 20.55 -16.00
C GLN A 184 3.15 20.35 -16.82
N LEU A 185 2.20 19.61 -16.26
CA LEU A 185 0.92 19.35 -16.94
C LEU A 185 -0.23 20.23 -16.43
N GLY A 186 0.01 21.12 -15.48
CA GLY A 186 -1.03 21.97 -14.88
C GLY A 186 -2.11 21.16 -14.19
N ILE A 187 -1.76 20.02 -13.56
CA ILE A 187 -2.71 19.18 -12.87
C ILE A 187 -3.19 19.93 -11.63
N LYS A 188 -4.49 20.17 -11.54
CA LYS A 188 -5.12 20.76 -10.34
C LYS A 188 -5.22 19.70 -9.23
N TYR A 189 -4.86 20.08 -8.02
CA TYR A 189 -4.95 19.28 -6.80
C TYR A 189 -5.19 20.17 -5.59
N TYR A 190 -5.50 19.57 -4.44
CA TYR A 190 -5.66 20.25 -3.15
C TYR A 190 -4.59 19.77 -2.18
N GLU A 191 -4.04 20.68 -1.38
CA GLU A 191 -3.06 20.33 -0.36
C GLU A 191 -3.73 20.12 0.99
N ASP A 192 -3.23 19.14 1.73
CA ASP A 192 -3.67 18.87 3.08
C ASP A 192 -2.79 19.62 4.08
N GLU A 193 -3.35 20.64 4.73
CA GLU A 193 -2.62 21.46 5.71
C GLU A 193 -2.16 20.66 6.93
N THR A 194 -2.82 19.56 7.27
CA THR A 194 -2.41 18.68 8.39
C THR A 194 -1.05 18.03 8.17
N ASN A 195 -0.58 17.97 6.92
CA ASN A 195 0.76 17.49 6.59
C ASN A 195 1.90 18.38 7.12
N LYS A 196 1.60 19.60 7.58
CA LYS A 196 2.61 20.55 8.08
C LYS A 196 2.94 20.36 9.56
N SER A 197 2.07 19.70 10.33
CA SER A 197 2.27 19.48 11.75
C SER A 197 3.27 18.36 12.03
N ASP A 198 4.12 18.53 13.06
CA ASP A 198 5.07 17.50 13.55
C ASP A 198 4.49 16.62 14.69
N ASP A 199 3.20 16.70 14.96
CA ASP A 199 2.54 15.93 16.01
C ASP A 199 2.69 14.41 15.78
N TYR A 200 2.65 14.01 14.53
CA TYR A 200 2.75 12.62 14.14
C TYR A 200 4.19 12.18 13.82
N GLN A 201 4.57 10.99 14.30
CA GLN A 201 5.88 10.41 14.00
C GLN A 201 6.21 10.39 12.50
N ARG A 202 5.21 10.12 11.67
CA ARG A 202 5.36 10.09 10.21
C ARG A 202 5.79 11.45 9.66
N ASN A 203 5.17 12.53 10.12
CA ASN A 203 5.51 13.88 9.69
C ASN A 203 6.91 14.29 10.17
N ARG A 204 7.30 13.94 11.42
CA ARG A 204 8.67 14.18 11.90
C ARG A 204 9.73 13.49 11.06
N LEU A 205 9.49 12.22 10.65
CA LEU A 205 10.40 11.51 9.74
C LEU A 205 10.47 12.20 8.38
N ARG A 206 9.33 12.61 7.83
CA ARG A 206 9.22 13.31 6.55
C ARG A 206 9.95 14.64 6.54
N HIS A 207 9.82 15.42 7.59
CA HIS A 207 10.36 16.78 7.65
C HIS A 207 11.82 16.83 8.09
N HIS A 208 12.24 15.96 9.00
CA HIS A 208 13.54 16.10 9.67
C HIS A 208 14.54 14.97 9.38
N ILE A 209 14.10 13.76 9.12
CA ILE A 209 15.00 12.62 8.98
C ILE A 209 15.25 12.26 7.51
N ILE A 210 14.19 12.06 6.74
CA ILE A 210 14.30 11.66 5.32
C ILE A 210 15.07 12.68 4.48
N PRO A 211 14.90 14.00 4.65
CA PRO A 211 15.71 14.98 3.93
C PRO A 211 17.21 14.85 4.18
N VAL A 212 17.61 14.59 5.44
CA VAL A 212 19.01 14.38 5.81
C VAL A 212 19.57 13.12 5.12
N LEU A 213 18.83 12.00 5.18
CA LEU A 213 19.24 10.76 4.53
C LEU A 213 19.36 10.89 3.00
N LYS A 214 18.48 11.68 2.39
CA LYS A 214 18.57 12.01 0.95
C LYS A 214 19.74 12.93 0.61
N ALA A 215 20.14 13.80 1.54
CA ALA A 215 21.32 14.65 1.36
C ALA A 215 22.61 13.83 1.43
N GLU A 216 22.70 12.84 2.35
CA GLU A 216 23.81 11.91 2.44
C GLU A 216 23.89 11.00 1.18
N ASN A 217 22.74 10.54 0.69
CA ASN A 217 22.68 9.72 -0.52
C ASN A 217 21.43 10.02 -1.35
N PRO A 218 21.56 10.66 -2.51
CA PRO A 218 20.43 10.95 -3.41
C PRO A 218 19.63 9.71 -3.85
N GLU A 219 20.25 8.51 -3.87
CA GLU A 219 19.63 7.24 -4.24
C GLU A 219 18.95 6.54 -3.03
N PHE A 220 18.91 7.18 -1.85
CA PHE A 220 18.39 6.58 -0.61
C PHE A 220 17.01 5.92 -0.80
N LEU A 221 16.05 6.61 -1.42
CA LEU A 221 14.72 6.05 -1.64
C LEU A 221 14.74 4.80 -2.53
N LYS A 222 15.58 4.80 -3.55
CA LYS A 222 15.76 3.65 -4.44
C LYS A 222 16.39 2.47 -3.70
N HIS A 223 17.36 2.73 -2.83
CA HIS A 223 17.97 1.70 -2.00
C HIS A 223 16.95 1.10 -1.02
N VAL A 224 16.13 1.92 -0.35
CA VAL A 224 15.04 1.43 0.52
C VAL A 224 14.06 0.57 -0.26
N LEU A 225 13.62 1.03 -1.45
CA LEU A 225 12.71 0.26 -2.29
C LEU A 225 13.35 -1.07 -2.72
N GLY A 226 14.61 -1.05 -3.16
CA GLY A 226 15.34 -2.27 -3.55
C GLY A 226 15.48 -3.25 -2.38
N TYR A 227 15.85 -2.76 -1.20
CA TYR A 227 15.99 -3.57 0.00
C TYR A 227 14.66 -4.21 0.43
N THR A 228 13.59 -3.43 0.50
CA THR A 228 12.27 -3.95 0.87
C THR A 228 11.73 -4.94 -0.17
N GLN A 229 12.05 -4.77 -1.45
CA GLN A 229 11.69 -5.73 -2.50
C GLN A 229 12.46 -7.05 -2.34
N GLN A 230 13.77 -6.99 -2.03
CA GLN A 230 14.56 -8.19 -1.73
C GLN A 230 14.01 -8.94 -0.52
N LEU A 231 13.66 -8.22 0.56
CA LEU A 231 13.00 -8.83 1.72
C LEU A 231 11.71 -9.55 1.32
N THR A 232 10.87 -8.90 0.52
CA THR A 232 9.61 -9.49 0.04
C THR A 232 9.85 -10.77 -0.73
N ASN A 233 10.79 -10.75 -1.68
CA ASN A 233 11.12 -11.92 -2.50
C ASN A 233 11.68 -13.08 -1.65
N ASN A 234 12.59 -12.79 -0.73
CA ASN A 234 13.20 -13.81 0.15
C ASN A 234 12.14 -14.43 1.08
N LEU A 235 11.26 -13.62 1.65
CA LEU A 235 10.18 -14.12 2.49
C LEU A 235 9.19 -14.96 1.70
N GLN A 236 8.88 -14.60 0.47
CA GLN A 236 8.02 -15.42 -0.40
C GLN A 236 8.62 -16.80 -0.63
N VAL A 237 9.92 -16.90 -0.94
CA VAL A 237 10.61 -18.19 -1.11
C VAL A 237 10.54 -19.03 0.17
N ILE A 238 10.79 -18.38 1.33
CA ILE A 238 10.70 -19.07 2.63
C ILE A 238 9.28 -19.59 2.88
N GLN A 239 8.25 -18.80 2.58
CA GLN A 239 6.85 -19.18 2.73
C GLN A 239 6.47 -20.36 1.81
N GLU A 240 6.89 -20.32 0.55
CA GLU A 240 6.65 -21.43 -0.40
C GLU A 240 7.27 -22.75 0.10
N VAL A 241 8.52 -22.70 0.62
CA VAL A 241 9.16 -23.88 1.21
C VAL A 241 8.47 -24.33 2.48
N ALA A 242 8.05 -23.37 3.33
CA ALA A 242 7.32 -23.66 4.56
C ALA A 242 5.97 -24.33 4.27
N ASP A 243 5.23 -23.88 3.25
CA ASP A 243 3.95 -24.47 2.84
C ASP A 243 4.14 -25.94 2.37
N VAL A 244 5.18 -26.21 1.57
CA VAL A 244 5.52 -27.58 1.14
C VAL A 244 5.87 -28.47 2.35
N LYS A 245 6.62 -27.95 3.33
CA LYS A 245 6.94 -28.69 4.55
C LYS A 245 5.72 -28.92 5.43
N LEU A 246 4.89 -27.89 5.65
CA LEU A 246 3.65 -27.99 6.43
C LEU A 246 2.73 -29.07 5.87
N ASN A 247 2.53 -29.11 4.55
CA ASN A 247 1.71 -30.14 3.91
C ASN A 247 2.19 -31.57 4.19
N LYS A 248 3.50 -31.78 4.44
CA LYS A 248 4.07 -33.10 4.77
C LYS A 248 3.89 -33.49 6.23
N ILE A 249 3.83 -32.49 7.13
CA ILE A 249 3.74 -32.69 8.56
C ILE A 249 2.36 -32.39 9.14
N SER A 250 1.43 -31.90 8.33
CA SER A 250 0.03 -31.69 8.73
C SER A 250 -0.79 -32.93 8.41
N LYS A 251 -1.72 -33.25 9.31
CA LYS A 251 -2.78 -34.24 9.11
C LYS A 251 -4.11 -33.54 9.36
N GLU A 252 -4.94 -33.43 8.34
CA GLU A 252 -6.21 -32.68 8.40
C GLU A 252 -5.94 -31.21 8.80
N GLU A 253 -6.38 -30.83 9.99
CA GLU A 253 -6.20 -29.47 10.52
C GLU A 253 -5.14 -29.36 11.64
N THR A 254 -4.39 -30.39 11.91
CA THR A 254 -3.41 -30.45 13.01
C THR A 254 -1.98 -30.67 12.52
N LEU A 255 -0.99 -30.26 13.32
CA LEU A 255 0.40 -30.58 13.10
C LEU A 255 0.73 -31.94 13.71
N ASP A 256 1.40 -32.80 12.94
CA ASP A 256 1.96 -34.07 13.43
C ASP A 256 3.20 -33.76 14.29
N TYR A 257 3.06 -33.89 15.61
CA TYR A 257 4.10 -33.57 16.58
C TYR A 257 5.40 -34.32 16.32
N ASP A 258 5.33 -35.63 16.09
CA ASP A 258 6.53 -36.48 15.88
C ASP A 258 7.35 -36.08 14.66
N LYS A 259 6.71 -35.50 13.66
CA LYS A 259 7.37 -34.95 12.49
C LYS A 259 7.86 -33.55 12.71
N PHE A 260 7.08 -32.73 13.43
CA PHE A 260 7.44 -31.33 13.72
C PHE A 260 8.71 -31.23 14.55
N VAL A 261 8.86 -32.04 15.62
CA VAL A 261 10.03 -32.01 16.49
C VAL A 261 11.31 -32.51 15.84
N LYS A 262 11.19 -33.23 14.71
CA LYS A 262 12.37 -33.66 13.88
C LYS A 262 12.93 -32.55 12.99
N GLU A 263 12.19 -31.47 12.81
CA GLU A 263 12.68 -30.32 12.07
C GLU A 263 13.72 -29.56 12.92
N SER A 264 14.65 -28.84 12.27
CA SER A 264 15.61 -28.03 12.99
C SER A 264 14.89 -26.89 13.77
N PRO A 265 15.46 -26.37 14.87
CA PRO A 265 14.83 -25.32 15.67
C PRO A 265 14.41 -24.09 14.84
N LEU A 266 15.19 -23.73 13.82
CA LEU A 266 14.84 -22.64 12.91
C LEU A 266 13.60 -22.97 12.08
N TRP A 267 13.50 -24.19 11.56
CA TRP A 267 12.33 -24.62 10.82
C TRP A 267 11.11 -24.80 11.72
N GLN A 268 11.26 -25.32 12.92
CA GLN A 268 10.14 -25.40 13.88
C GLN A 268 9.51 -24.03 14.09
N ARG A 269 10.34 -23.00 14.27
CA ARG A 269 9.84 -21.62 14.41
C ARG A 269 9.09 -21.14 13.16
N ILE A 270 9.71 -21.26 11.98
CA ILE A 270 9.11 -20.79 10.72
C ILE A 270 7.80 -21.54 10.43
N LEU A 271 7.77 -22.85 10.65
CA LEU A 271 6.59 -23.70 10.41
C LEU A 271 5.47 -23.38 11.39
N LEU A 272 5.80 -23.13 12.67
CA LEU A 272 4.81 -22.73 13.66
C LEU A 272 4.20 -21.37 13.32
N GLU A 273 5.01 -20.36 13.04
CA GLU A 273 4.55 -19.04 12.61
C GLU A 273 3.64 -19.15 11.37
N ARG A 274 4.06 -19.91 10.37
CA ARG A 274 3.28 -20.12 9.14
C ARG A 274 1.98 -20.88 9.39
N TYR A 275 2.00 -21.91 10.20
CA TYR A 275 0.79 -22.67 10.57
C TYR A 275 -0.25 -21.77 11.25
N LEU A 276 0.18 -20.94 12.20
CA LEU A 276 -0.68 -20.02 12.92
C LEU A 276 -1.25 -18.94 11.98
N GLU A 277 -0.42 -18.41 11.08
CA GLU A 277 -0.87 -17.46 10.04
C GLU A 277 -1.97 -18.06 9.15
N VAL A 278 -1.78 -19.30 8.66
CA VAL A 278 -2.77 -20.01 7.84
C VAL A 278 -4.08 -20.23 8.60
N LYS A 279 -4.02 -20.42 9.94
CA LYS A 279 -5.20 -20.51 10.81
C LYS A 279 -5.82 -19.17 11.16
N GLY A 280 -5.28 -18.05 10.64
CA GLY A 280 -5.78 -16.70 10.89
C GLY A 280 -5.46 -16.18 12.29
N LEU A 281 -4.47 -16.76 12.98
CA LEU A 281 -4.07 -16.37 14.32
C LEU A 281 -2.88 -15.39 14.25
N GLU A 282 -3.10 -14.16 14.72
CA GLU A 282 -2.00 -13.19 14.91
C GLU A 282 -1.38 -13.42 16.30
N ILE A 283 -0.14 -13.88 16.33
CA ILE A 283 0.57 -14.18 17.57
C ILE A 283 1.83 -13.31 17.68
N LYS A 284 2.13 -12.85 18.90
CA LYS A 284 3.33 -12.10 19.19
C LYS A 284 4.55 -13.02 19.26
N GLU A 285 5.74 -12.49 18.95
CA GLU A 285 7.02 -13.18 19.04
C GLU A 285 7.20 -13.94 20.38
N THR A 286 6.86 -13.31 21.49
CA THR A 286 6.95 -13.92 22.84
C THR A 286 6.06 -15.15 22.99
N GLN A 287 4.91 -15.16 22.34
CA GLN A 287 3.98 -16.31 22.38
C GLN A 287 4.50 -17.47 21.52
N VAL A 288 5.09 -17.16 20.35
CA VAL A 288 5.76 -18.18 19.52
C VAL A 288 6.87 -18.87 20.30
N GLN A 289 7.71 -18.10 21.01
CA GLN A 289 8.78 -18.63 21.85
C GLN A 289 8.24 -19.51 22.99
N GLN A 290 7.16 -19.10 23.65
CA GLN A 290 6.52 -19.88 24.70
C GLN A 290 5.98 -21.21 24.17
N ILE A 291 5.30 -21.20 23.02
CA ILE A 291 4.79 -22.43 22.41
C ILE A 291 5.92 -23.37 22.05
N LEU A 292 6.99 -22.86 21.45
CA LEU A 292 8.16 -23.67 21.10
C LEU A 292 8.86 -24.27 22.32
N ALA A 293 8.95 -23.53 23.43
CA ALA A 293 9.49 -24.06 24.67
C ALA A 293 8.61 -25.21 25.20
N MET A 294 7.28 -25.05 25.23
CA MET A 294 6.36 -26.10 25.66
C MET A 294 6.37 -27.36 24.76
N LEU A 295 6.72 -27.21 23.49
CA LEU A 295 6.80 -28.36 22.56
C LEU A 295 8.13 -29.11 22.62
N ASN A 296 9.18 -28.53 23.22
CA ASN A 296 10.51 -29.11 23.32
C ASN A 296 10.86 -29.57 24.75
N ASP A 297 9.97 -29.38 25.73
CA ASP A 297 10.01 -29.98 27.06
C ASP A 297 9.37 -31.37 27.04
#